data_83501015b892462076446444eb050d07
#
_entry.id   83501015b892462076446444eb050d07
#
_cell.length_a   1.000
_cell.length_b   1.000
_cell.length_c   1.000
_cell.angle_alpha   90.00
_cell.angle_beta   90.00
_cell.angle_gamma   90.00
#
_symmetry.space_group_name_H-M   'P 1'
#
loop_
_entity.id
_entity.type
_entity.pdbx_description
1 polymer ?
#
loop_
_entity_poly.entity_id
_entity_poly.type
_entity_poly.pdbx_seq_one_letter_code
_entity_poly.pdbx_strand_id
1 'polypeptide(L)'
;MNLIQLSTLLLVPMFSAQASAQVETPTAAIDSLETVPEETLQETYDKDSNDALQIRVKGFLDTYHALRTTGNADWMASRTRARGEVRLEKGSTALFVSLNAIYNGILKERTGIELREAYLSYTKGNLDLRVGRQIVIWGVADALRLTDCVSPIDYTEFLAQDYDDIRMPVNGLRVKYTLGAITAEAVCNPVTNFAVIPTDLRNPWAMRLPFTSLPYSIDLESGKPEKRLKNMEYGGRISVNLSGVDFSLSALRTWNKLPALRMGMTTDGKSLNIDGRYRRMTMLGADCSLPIGQFVIRAEVAKYIDEAQNAAMGCEVECRNALNALIGIDWYPGNDWNAS
;
A
#
# COMPACT_ATOMS: atom_id res chain seq x y z
N MET A 1 -32.49 -11.39 6.47
CA MET A 1 -31.17 -11.97 6.71
C MET A 1 -30.17 -11.01 6.08
N ASN A 2 -29.44 -10.27 6.92
CA ASN A 2 -28.78 -9.02 6.58
C ASN A 2 -27.55 -9.25 5.68
N LEU A 3 -27.53 -8.54 4.55
CA LEU A 3 -26.47 -8.52 3.52
C LEU A 3 -25.08 -7.98 4.00
N ILE A 4 -24.93 -7.71 5.28
CA ILE A 4 -23.65 -7.22 5.87
C ILE A 4 -22.58 -8.33 5.97
N GLN A 5 -22.94 -9.59 5.83
CA GLN A 5 -22.01 -10.72 6.00
C GLN A 5 -21.27 -11.15 4.73
N LEU A 6 -21.58 -10.65 3.55
CA LEU A 6 -20.94 -11.14 2.31
C LEU A 6 -19.68 -10.38 1.91
N SER A 7 -19.51 -9.13 2.32
CA SER A 7 -18.26 -8.38 2.06
C SER A 7 -17.11 -8.83 2.95
N THR A 8 -17.41 -9.36 4.13
CA THR A 8 -16.42 -9.87 5.10
C THR A 8 -16.01 -11.33 4.80
N LEU A 9 -16.83 -12.07 4.07
CA LEU A 9 -16.63 -13.52 3.87
C LEU A 9 -15.61 -13.86 2.76
N LEU A 10 -15.26 -12.93 1.89
CA LEU A 10 -14.26 -13.16 0.82
C LEU A 10 -12.80 -12.93 1.28
N LEU A 11 -12.60 -12.32 2.44
CA LEU A 11 -11.26 -12.12 3.05
C LEU A 11 -10.97 -13.07 4.22
N VAL A 12 -11.98 -13.66 4.84
CA VAL A 12 -11.85 -14.48 6.05
C VAL A 12 -11.29 -15.90 5.84
N PRO A 13 -11.48 -16.61 4.70
CA PRO A 13 -10.91 -17.94 4.56
C PRO A 13 -9.38 -17.98 4.40
N MET A 14 -8.70 -16.83 4.25
CA MET A 14 -7.23 -16.82 4.15
C MET A 14 -6.52 -16.74 5.51
N PHE A 15 -7.22 -16.41 6.60
CA PHE A 15 -6.63 -16.26 7.92
C PHE A 15 -6.76 -17.49 8.86
N SER A 16 -7.49 -18.53 8.48
CA SER A 16 -7.73 -19.68 9.36
C SER A 16 -6.73 -20.84 9.25
N ALA A 17 -5.59 -20.64 8.60
CA ALA A 17 -4.55 -21.68 8.48
C ALA A 17 -3.18 -21.20 9.02
N GLN A 18 -3.16 -20.55 10.16
CA GLN A 18 -1.93 -20.36 10.93
C GLN A 18 -2.11 -20.91 12.33
N ALA A 19 -1.93 -22.23 12.47
CA ALA A 19 -1.57 -22.86 13.72
C ALA A 19 -0.19 -23.48 13.54
N SER A 20 0.77 -22.95 14.30
CA SER A 20 2.01 -23.56 14.78
C SER A 20 2.93 -24.28 13.77
N ALA A 21 3.95 -23.59 13.33
CA ALA A 21 5.27 -24.19 13.15
C ALA A 21 6.31 -23.20 13.68
N GLN A 22 6.83 -23.46 14.86
CA GLN A 22 8.07 -22.84 15.35
C GLN A 22 9.18 -23.33 14.43
N VAL A 23 9.72 -22.43 13.62
CA VAL A 23 11.00 -22.62 12.96
C VAL A 23 12.01 -21.84 13.77
N GLU A 24 12.85 -22.56 14.51
CA GLU A 24 14.06 -21.98 15.08
C GLU A 24 14.94 -21.48 13.94
N THR A 25 15.07 -20.17 13.82
CA THR A 25 16.06 -19.55 12.95
C THR A 25 17.39 -19.48 13.69
N PRO A 26 18.51 -19.89 13.07
CA PRO A 26 19.81 -19.63 13.66
C PRO A 26 20.06 -18.13 13.67
N THR A 27 20.30 -17.62 14.86
CA THR A 27 20.68 -16.24 15.17
C THR A 27 22.01 -15.92 14.48
N ALA A 28 21.97 -15.31 13.31
CA ALA A 28 23.05 -14.46 12.84
C ALA A 28 22.53 -13.03 12.99
N ALA A 29 23.17 -12.29 13.86
CA ALA A 29 22.92 -10.87 14.08
C ALA A 29 23.05 -10.13 12.75
N ILE A 30 21.91 -9.82 12.14
CA ILE A 30 21.78 -8.72 11.20
C ILE A 30 21.16 -7.62 12.03
N ASP A 31 22.01 -6.64 12.31
CA ASP A 31 21.63 -5.36 12.89
C ASP A 31 20.31 -4.90 12.29
N SER A 32 19.37 -4.63 13.17
CA SER A 32 18.08 -4.05 12.92
C SER A 32 18.22 -2.95 11.88
N LEU A 33 17.78 -3.21 10.65
CA LEU A 33 17.33 -2.14 9.79
C LEU A 33 16.10 -1.56 10.47
N GLU A 34 16.36 -0.59 11.36
CA GLU A 34 15.37 0.35 11.79
C GLU A 34 14.61 0.80 10.56
N THR A 35 13.33 0.50 10.52
CA THR A 35 12.38 1.35 9.83
C THR A 35 12.70 2.72 10.36
N VAL A 36 13.43 3.50 9.57
CA VAL A 36 13.70 4.90 9.89
C VAL A 36 12.31 5.50 10.04
N PRO A 37 11.87 5.84 11.27
CA PRO A 37 10.72 6.68 11.42
C PRO A 37 11.00 7.84 10.47
N GLU A 38 10.00 8.41 9.84
CA GLU A 38 10.13 9.69 9.16
C GLU A 38 10.52 10.67 10.26
N GLU A 39 11.79 10.57 10.71
CA GLU A 39 12.35 11.45 11.70
C GLU A 39 12.12 12.85 11.21
N THR A 40 11.37 13.54 11.98
CA THR A 40 11.37 14.97 12.11
C THR A 40 12.84 15.41 12.13
N LEU A 41 13.42 15.59 10.94
CA LEU A 41 14.67 16.35 10.81
C LEU A 41 14.34 17.80 11.13
N GLN A 42 14.13 18.08 12.42
CA GLN A 42 14.45 19.36 12.98
C GLN A 42 15.98 19.46 13.07
N GLU A 43 16.63 19.38 11.93
CA GLU A 43 17.95 19.97 11.82
C GLU A 43 17.75 21.48 11.94
N THR A 44 18.17 22.01 13.05
CA THR A 44 18.51 23.42 13.24
C THR A 44 19.35 23.84 12.03
N TYR A 45 18.76 24.62 11.14
CA TYR A 45 19.39 25.11 9.94
C TYR A 45 20.47 26.11 10.39
N ASP A 46 21.68 25.61 10.59
CA ASP A 46 22.86 26.44 10.62
C ASP A 46 23.05 27.04 9.23
N LYS A 47 22.94 28.34 9.16
CA LYS A 47 22.84 29.20 7.98
C LYS A 47 24.21 29.46 7.36
N ASP A 48 25.09 28.45 7.30
CA ASP A 48 26.39 28.60 6.66
C ASP A 48 26.71 27.47 5.70
N SER A 49 26.63 27.86 4.41
CA SER A 49 27.43 27.32 3.32
C SER A 49 27.48 25.80 3.12
N ASN A 50 26.52 25.25 2.35
CA ASN A 50 26.99 24.23 1.43
C ASN A 50 26.16 24.25 0.13
N ASP A 51 26.49 25.14 -0.78
CA ASP A 51 25.98 25.17 -2.15
C ASP A 51 26.64 24.03 -2.99
N ALA A 52 27.36 23.13 -2.32
CA ALA A 52 27.94 21.94 -2.93
C ALA A 52 26.90 20.84 -3.12
N LEU A 53 26.94 20.19 -4.28
CA LEU A 53 26.12 19.02 -4.56
C LEU A 53 26.48 17.88 -3.61
N GLN A 54 25.51 17.41 -2.82
CA GLN A 54 25.63 16.21 -2.00
C GLN A 54 25.03 15.03 -2.72
N ILE A 55 25.72 13.90 -2.75
CA ILE A 55 25.30 12.65 -3.37
C ILE A 55 25.25 11.59 -2.29
N ARG A 56 24.05 11.01 -2.06
CA ARG A 56 23.88 9.88 -1.17
C ARG A 56 23.42 8.68 -1.99
N VAL A 57 24.08 7.54 -1.82
CA VAL A 57 23.75 6.28 -2.49
C VAL A 57 23.51 5.22 -1.42
N LYS A 58 22.39 4.53 -1.51
CA LYS A 58 22.05 3.39 -0.67
C LYS A 58 21.62 2.22 -1.55
N GLY A 59 21.64 1.02 -1.01
CA GLY A 59 21.14 -0.13 -1.72
C GLY A 59 21.25 -1.39 -0.87
N PHE A 60 20.53 -2.42 -1.31
CA PHE A 60 20.56 -3.74 -0.72
C PHE A 60 20.37 -4.82 -1.79
N LEU A 61 20.71 -6.04 -1.43
CA LEU A 61 20.40 -7.25 -2.17
C LEU A 61 19.63 -8.18 -1.24
N ASP A 62 18.45 -8.61 -1.65
CA ASP A 62 17.66 -9.59 -0.94
C ASP A 62 17.34 -10.80 -1.83
N THR A 63 17.09 -11.92 -1.18
CA THR A 63 16.59 -13.11 -1.86
C THR A 63 15.53 -13.77 -0.97
N TYR A 64 14.39 -14.10 -1.54
CA TYR A 64 13.27 -14.70 -0.85
C TYR A 64 12.77 -15.94 -1.61
N HIS A 65 12.76 -17.07 -0.93
CA HIS A 65 12.29 -18.33 -1.47
C HIS A 65 11.32 -18.99 -0.49
N ALA A 66 10.14 -19.33 -0.96
CA ALA A 66 9.12 -20.00 -0.17
C ALA A 66 8.58 -21.23 -0.88
N LEU A 67 8.46 -22.32 -0.15
CA LEU A 67 7.89 -23.59 -0.60
C LEU A 67 6.62 -23.87 0.20
N ARG A 68 5.63 -24.47 -0.45
CA ARG A 68 4.47 -25.03 0.23
C ARG A 68 4.88 -26.30 0.97
N THR A 69 4.58 -26.40 2.24
CA THR A 69 4.92 -27.57 3.05
C THR A 69 3.90 -28.72 2.93
N THR A 70 2.77 -28.46 2.26
CA THR A 70 1.69 -29.44 2.04
C THR A 70 1.48 -29.67 0.54
N GLY A 71 1.00 -30.85 0.15
CA GLY A 71 0.76 -31.21 -1.25
C GLY A 71 2.05 -31.50 -2.00
N ASN A 72 2.24 -30.92 -3.18
CA ASN A 72 3.35 -31.25 -4.08
C ASN A 72 4.64 -30.47 -3.80
N ALA A 73 4.74 -29.76 -2.68
CA ALA A 73 5.88 -28.90 -2.34
C ALA A 73 6.20 -27.86 -3.44
N ASP A 74 5.17 -27.25 -3.99
CA ASP A 74 5.30 -26.24 -5.06
C ASP A 74 5.94 -24.95 -4.52
N TRP A 75 6.67 -24.25 -5.38
CA TRP A 75 7.20 -22.94 -5.09
C TRP A 75 6.07 -21.91 -4.92
N MET A 76 6.06 -21.21 -3.78
CA MET A 76 5.14 -20.10 -3.50
C MET A 76 5.75 -18.74 -3.83
N ALA A 77 7.06 -18.61 -3.68
CA ALA A 77 7.85 -17.46 -4.12
C ALA A 77 9.27 -17.88 -4.45
N SER A 78 9.89 -17.20 -5.42
CA SER A 78 11.29 -17.34 -5.74
C SER A 78 11.76 -16.03 -6.38
N ARG A 79 12.32 -15.13 -5.58
CA ARG A 79 12.71 -13.80 -6.00
C ARG A 79 14.09 -13.44 -5.45
N THR A 80 14.91 -12.84 -6.30
CA THR A 80 16.14 -12.12 -5.92
C THR A 80 15.99 -10.69 -6.41
N ARG A 81 16.24 -9.71 -5.54
CA ARG A 81 16.09 -8.30 -5.85
C ARG A 81 17.31 -7.52 -5.38
N ALA A 82 17.83 -6.65 -6.23
CA ALA A 82 18.74 -5.59 -5.85
C ALA A 82 18.03 -4.26 -5.94
N ARG A 83 18.06 -3.46 -4.89
CA ARG A 83 17.56 -2.08 -4.88
C ARG A 83 18.71 -1.11 -4.81
N GLY A 84 18.71 -0.10 -5.68
CA GLY A 84 19.63 1.02 -5.65
C GLY A 84 18.84 2.32 -5.51
N GLU A 85 19.29 3.19 -4.61
CA GLU A 85 18.68 4.49 -4.33
C GLU A 85 19.76 5.57 -4.42
N VAL A 86 19.46 6.62 -5.15
CA VAL A 86 20.33 7.79 -5.32
C VAL A 86 19.56 9.04 -4.92
N ARG A 87 20.14 9.82 -4.03
CA ARG A 87 19.65 11.13 -3.64
C ARG A 87 20.71 12.17 -3.93
N LEU A 88 20.36 13.13 -4.78
CA LEU A 88 21.18 14.28 -5.16
C LEU A 88 20.56 15.52 -4.52
N GLU A 89 21.31 16.21 -3.65
CA GLU A 89 20.84 17.39 -2.93
C GLU A 89 21.70 18.60 -3.23
N LYS A 90 21.07 19.73 -3.51
CA LYS A 90 21.73 21.02 -3.64
C LYS A 90 20.83 22.13 -3.09
N GLY A 91 21.27 22.78 -2.00
CA GLY A 91 20.50 23.79 -1.30
C GLY A 91 19.13 23.25 -0.88
N SER A 92 18.06 23.89 -1.31
CA SER A 92 16.66 23.51 -0.98
C SER A 92 16.07 22.45 -1.90
N THR A 93 16.81 21.93 -2.88
CA THR A 93 16.29 21.03 -3.91
C THR A 93 16.98 19.69 -3.83
N ALA A 94 16.19 18.59 -3.95
CA ALA A 94 16.75 17.26 -4.07
C ALA A 94 16.03 16.45 -5.15
N LEU A 95 16.82 15.62 -5.86
CA LEU A 95 16.32 14.58 -6.76
C LEU A 95 16.52 13.23 -6.08
N PHE A 96 15.45 12.45 -5.99
CA PHE A 96 15.49 11.07 -5.49
C PHE A 96 15.11 10.09 -6.60
N VAL A 97 15.88 9.01 -6.72
CA VAL A 97 15.59 7.91 -7.65
C VAL A 97 15.85 6.59 -6.93
N SER A 98 14.87 5.69 -6.99
CA SER A 98 14.94 4.30 -6.48
C SER A 98 14.59 3.31 -7.59
N LEU A 99 15.48 2.36 -7.83
CA LEU A 99 15.37 1.33 -8.86
C LEU A 99 15.47 -0.06 -8.24
N ASN A 100 14.62 -0.97 -8.68
CA ASN A 100 14.73 -2.40 -8.40
C ASN A 100 15.22 -3.14 -9.64
N ALA A 101 16.22 -4.01 -9.50
CA ALA A 101 16.54 -5.06 -10.44
C ALA A 101 16.05 -6.38 -9.85
N ILE A 102 15.11 -7.03 -10.52
CA ILE A 102 14.39 -8.20 -10.00
C ILE A 102 14.65 -9.40 -10.90
N TYR A 103 15.00 -10.53 -10.30
CA TYR A 103 14.91 -11.85 -10.91
C TYR A 103 13.81 -12.63 -10.21
N ASN A 104 12.79 -13.09 -10.96
CA ASN A 104 11.70 -13.91 -10.45
C ASN A 104 11.71 -15.27 -11.11
N GLY A 105 11.92 -16.33 -10.31
CA GLY A 105 12.03 -17.69 -10.79
C GLY A 105 10.70 -18.33 -11.21
N ILE A 106 9.58 -17.80 -10.73
CA ILE A 106 8.21 -18.29 -11.03
C ILE A 106 7.59 -17.45 -12.12
N LEU A 107 7.53 -16.14 -11.92
CA LEU A 107 6.89 -15.16 -12.80
C LEU A 107 7.97 -14.47 -13.63
N LYS A 108 8.38 -15.12 -14.72
CA LYS A 108 9.49 -14.61 -15.56
C LYS A 108 9.23 -13.22 -16.12
N GLU A 109 7.97 -12.87 -16.36
CA GLU A 109 7.53 -11.53 -16.78
C GLU A 109 7.78 -10.43 -15.74
N ARG A 110 8.03 -10.80 -14.49
CA ARG A 110 8.43 -9.87 -13.41
C ARG A 110 9.95 -9.74 -13.28
N THR A 111 10.71 -10.45 -14.09
CA THR A 111 12.17 -10.29 -14.16
C THR A 111 12.50 -9.05 -14.99
N GLY A 112 13.28 -8.14 -14.43
CA GLY A 112 13.68 -6.91 -15.12
C GLY A 112 14.06 -5.77 -14.18
N ILE A 113 14.11 -4.57 -14.72
CA ILE A 113 14.39 -3.35 -13.99
C ILE A 113 13.07 -2.59 -13.82
N GLU A 114 12.76 -2.21 -12.59
CA GLU A 114 11.58 -1.43 -12.21
C GLU A 114 11.99 -0.09 -11.60
N LEU A 115 11.40 1.00 -12.11
CA LEU A 115 11.50 2.30 -11.47
C LEU A 115 10.50 2.34 -10.30
N ARG A 116 11.01 2.26 -9.06
CA ARG A 116 10.18 2.34 -7.87
C ARG A 116 9.75 3.78 -7.61
N GLU A 117 10.70 4.69 -7.42
CA GLU A 117 10.41 6.10 -7.21
C GLU A 117 11.37 6.99 -8.02
N ALA A 118 10.86 8.13 -8.47
CA ALA A 118 11.65 9.18 -9.08
C ALA A 118 10.92 10.52 -8.92
N TYR A 119 11.40 11.37 -8.01
CA TYR A 119 10.79 12.66 -7.76
C TYR A 119 11.80 13.75 -7.47
N LEU A 120 11.41 14.97 -7.82
CA LEU A 120 12.08 16.19 -7.41
C LEU A 120 11.39 16.72 -6.15
N SER A 121 12.18 17.09 -5.14
CA SER A 121 11.70 17.75 -3.94
C SER A 121 12.32 19.14 -3.78
N TYR A 122 11.53 20.05 -3.20
CA TYR A 122 11.95 21.37 -2.82
C TYR A 122 11.48 21.66 -1.40
N THR A 123 12.44 21.88 -0.49
CA THR A 123 12.16 22.12 0.93
C THR A 123 12.76 23.45 1.33
N LYS A 124 11.92 24.40 1.79
CA LYS A 124 12.37 25.69 2.28
C LYS A 124 11.48 26.19 3.41
N GLY A 125 12.09 26.42 4.57
CA GLY A 125 11.34 26.79 5.78
C GLY A 125 10.29 25.72 6.11
N ASN A 126 9.03 26.11 6.16
CA ASN A 126 7.89 25.28 6.51
C ASN A 126 7.29 24.51 5.32
N LEU A 127 7.80 24.75 4.11
CA LEU A 127 7.23 24.18 2.87
C LEU A 127 8.08 23.02 2.37
N ASP A 128 7.44 21.87 2.10
CA ASP A 128 7.98 20.73 1.37
C ASP A 128 7.10 20.45 0.15
N LEU A 129 7.71 20.41 -1.01
CA LEU A 129 7.08 20.08 -2.30
C LEU A 129 7.75 18.85 -2.88
N ARG A 130 6.95 17.89 -3.38
CA ARG A 130 7.46 16.75 -4.16
C ARG A 130 6.65 16.59 -5.43
N VAL A 131 7.32 16.44 -6.55
CA VAL A 131 6.71 16.21 -7.85
C VAL A 131 7.38 15.03 -8.55
N GLY A 132 6.59 14.08 -9.03
CA GLY A 132 7.09 12.90 -9.70
C GLY A 132 6.44 11.60 -9.22
N ARG A 133 7.16 10.50 -9.46
CA ARG A 133 6.75 9.14 -9.05
C ARG A 133 7.17 8.90 -7.60
N GLN A 134 6.21 8.79 -6.70
CA GLN A 134 6.44 8.71 -5.25
C GLN A 134 5.42 7.81 -4.56
N ILE A 135 5.81 7.21 -3.44
CA ILE A 135 4.91 6.50 -2.55
C ILE A 135 4.39 7.51 -1.51
N VAL A 136 3.07 7.54 -1.33
CA VAL A 136 2.40 8.38 -0.34
C VAL A 136 1.65 7.48 0.62
N ILE A 137 1.97 7.60 1.91
CA ILE A 137 1.38 6.80 2.98
C ILE A 137 0.58 7.71 3.88
N TRP A 138 -0.70 7.36 4.08
CA TRP A 138 -1.58 7.96 5.07
C TRP A 138 -2.05 6.87 6.02
N GLY A 139 -2.36 7.22 7.25
CA GLY A 139 -2.75 6.25 8.26
C GLY A 139 -1.58 5.76 9.13
N VAL A 140 -1.91 5.08 10.20
CA VAL A 140 -0.97 4.63 11.24
C VAL A 140 -1.07 3.13 11.53
N ALA A 141 -2.06 2.45 10.93
CA ALA A 141 -2.27 1.02 11.15
C ALA A 141 -1.36 0.19 10.25
N ASP A 142 -0.79 -0.87 10.83
CA ASP A 142 -0.04 -1.87 10.09
C ASP A 142 -0.99 -2.93 9.50
N ALA A 143 -0.66 -3.46 8.34
CA ALA A 143 -1.39 -4.52 7.63
C ALA A 143 -2.81 -4.16 7.12
N LEU A 144 -3.61 -3.39 7.82
CA LEU A 144 -4.94 -2.97 7.39
C LEU A 144 -4.95 -1.50 7.01
N ARG A 145 -5.42 -1.18 5.82
CA ARG A 145 -5.36 0.15 5.23
C ARG A 145 -6.76 0.76 5.16
N LEU A 146 -7.12 1.57 6.16
CA LEU A 146 -8.39 2.27 6.15
C LEU A 146 -8.25 3.68 5.60
N THR A 147 -7.29 4.44 6.08
CA THR A 147 -7.06 5.82 5.61
C THR A 147 -5.97 5.92 4.54
N ASP A 148 -5.10 4.89 4.43
CA ASP A 148 -4.01 4.83 3.46
C ASP A 148 -4.50 4.41 2.06
N CYS A 149 -5.18 5.32 1.36
CA CYS A 149 -5.82 5.08 0.07
C CYS A 149 -5.12 5.73 -1.13
N VAL A 150 -4.02 6.46 -0.93
CA VAL A 150 -3.33 7.18 -2.02
C VAL A 150 -2.55 6.23 -2.91
N SER A 151 -1.61 5.49 -2.33
CA SER A 151 -0.78 4.52 -3.05
C SER A 151 -1.48 3.16 -3.11
N PRO A 152 -1.74 2.59 -4.30
CA PRO A 152 -2.34 1.26 -4.43
C PRO A 152 -1.36 0.16 -4.05
N ILE A 153 -1.83 -1.08 -3.98
CA ILE A 153 -1.04 -2.27 -3.62
C ILE A 153 -0.85 -3.19 -4.81
N ASP A 154 0.33 -3.81 -4.91
CA ASP A 154 0.60 -4.95 -5.77
C ASP A 154 0.46 -6.25 -4.97
N TYR A 155 -0.60 -7.01 -5.24
CA TYR A 155 -0.87 -8.30 -4.61
C TYR A 155 -0.25 -9.49 -5.38
N THR A 156 0.62 -9.26 -6.34
CA THR A 156 1.19 -10.32 -7.20
C THR A 156 1.87 -11.41 -6.41
N GLU A 157 2.60 -11.07 -5.35
CA GLU A 157 3.26 -12.03 -4.45
C GLU A 157 2.73 -11.95 -3.02
N PHE A 158 1.52 -11.51 -2.85
CA PHE A 158 0.69 -11.32 -1.63
C PHE A 158 1.44 -11.38 -0.29
N LEU A 159 1.59 -12.57 0.32
CA LEU A 159 2.27 -12.76 1.60
C LEU A 159 3.80 -12.95 1.49
N ALA A 160 4.35 -12.96 0.28
CA ALA A 160 5.77 -13.15 0.02
C ALA A 160 6.55 -11.83 -0.14
N GLN A 161 5.92 -10.71 0.18
CA GLN A 161 6.55 -9.38 0.17
C GLN A 161 6.27 -8.65 1.47
N ASP A 162 7.21 -7.81 1.88
CA ASP A 162 7.02 -6.93 3.01
C ASP A 162 5.90 -5.93 2.71
N TYR A 163 5.16 -5.58 3.74
CA TYR A 163 4.01 -4.70 3.63
C TYR A 163 4.33 -3.33 3.01
N ASP A 164 5.52 -2.79 3.29
CA ASP A 164 5.97 -1.53 2.69
C ASP A 164 6.38 -1.67 1.23
N ASP A 165 6.85 -2.84 0.83
CA ASP A 165 7.29 -3.08 -0.55
C ASP A 165 6.15 -3.33 -1.52
N ILE A 166 4.99 -3.79 -1.04
CA ILE A 166 3.81 -3.98 -1.89
C ILE A 166 3.13 -2.68 -2.31
N ARG A 167 3.45 -1.54 -1.66
CA ARG A 167 2.92 -0.24 -2.06
C ARG A 167 3.46 0.20 -3.41
N MET A 168 2.55 0.53 -4.31
CA MET A 168 2.87 1.03 -5.64
C MET A 168 2.96 2.55 -5.64
N PRO A 169 3.95 3.13 -6.32
CA PRO A 169 4.07 4.57 -6.43
C PRO A 169 2.96 5.18 -7.29
N VAL A 170 2.64 6.43 -7.00
CA VAL A 170 1.77 7.29 -7.80
C VAL A 170 2.57 8.40 -8.44
N ASN A 171 2.10 8.89 -9.60
CA ASN A 171 2.71 10.04 -10.26
C ASN A 171 1.90 11.28 -9.92
N GLY A 172 2.48 12.20 -9.17
CA GLY A 172 1.73 13.34 -8.68
C GLY A 172 2.55 14.42 -8.01
N LEU A 173 1.81 15.39 -7.50
CA LEU A 173 2.31 16.48 -6.68
C LEU A 173 1.89 16.23 -5.23
N ARG A 174 2.82 16.40 -4.31
CA ARG A 174 2.61 16.42 -2.86
C ARG A 174 3.14 17.72 -2.31
N VAL A 175 2.34 18.39 -1.53
CA VAL A 175 2.68 19.66 -0.87
C VAL A 175 2.45 19.48 0.62
N LYS A 176 3.46 19.77 1.43
CA LYS A 176 3.35 19.82 2.89
C LYS A 176 3.71 21.23 3.38
N TYR A 177 2.97 21.71 4.35
CA TYR A 177 3.28 22.92 5.09
C TYR A 177 3.17 22.67 6.58
N THR A 178 4.29 22.81 7.30
CA THR A 178 4.39 22.51 8.73
C THR A 178 4.52 23.79 9.54
N LEU A 179 3.64 23.99 10.53
CA LEU A 179 3.67 25.11 11.45
C LEU A 179 3.59 24.61 12.89
N GLY A 180 4.74 24.60 13.57
CA GLY A 180 4.84 24.02 14.91
C GLY A 180 4.46 22.53 14.89
N ALA A 181 3.48 22.16 15.69
CA ALA A 181 2.97 20.80 15.77
C ALA A 181 1.98 20.40 14.65
N ILE A 182 1.59 21.33 13.78
CA ILE A 182 0.55 21.11 12.78
C ILE A 182 1.18 21.00 11.39
N THR A 183 0.84 19.96 10.65
CA THR A 183 1.22 19.78 9.24
C THR A 183 -0.04 19.68 8.39
N ALA A 184 -0.15 20.55 7.40
CA ALA A 184 -1.13 20.42 6.32
C ALA A 184 -0.46 19.78 5.11
N GLU A 185 -1.07 18.74 4.57
CA GLU A 185 -0.61 18.04 3.38
C GLU A 185 -1.69 18.05 2.31
N ALA A 186 -1.31 18.25 1.05
CA ALA A 186 -2.17 18.11 -0.11
C ALA A 186 -1.51 17.21 -1.16
N VAL A 187 -2.30 16.37 -1.81
CA VAL A 187 -1.88 15.49 -2.88
C VAL A 187 -2.74 15.68 -4.13
N CYS A 188 -2.12 15.54 -5.29
CA CYS A 188 -2.79 15.60 -6.58
C CYS A 188 -2.14 14.63 -7.55
N ASN A 189 -2.87 13.58 -7.95
CA ASN A 189 -2.41 12.54 -8.87
C ASN A 189 -3.19 12.67 -10.19
N PRO A 190 -2.59 13.23 -11.27
CA PRO A 190 -3.25 13.39 -12.55
C PRO A 190 -3.69 12.09 -13.20
N VAL A 191 -2.97 11.00 -12.92
CA VAL A 191 -3.25 9.66 -13.43
C VAL A 191 -3.42 8.71 -12.27
N THR A 192 -4.58 8.06 -12.21
CA THR A 192 -4.90 7.06 -11.19
C THR A 192 -4.20 5.75 -11.49
N ASN A 193 -3.55 5.19 -10.47
CA ASN A 193 -3.06 3.81 -10.45
C ASN A 193 -4.02 2.94 -9.62
N PHE A 194 -4.15 1.67 -10.02
CA PHE A 194 -5.00 0.68 -9.36
C PHE A 194 -4.17 -0.46 -8.80
N ALA A 195 -4.72 -1.16 -7.82
CA ALA A 195 -4.10 -2.35 -7.27
C ALA A 195 -3.91 -3.43 -8.35
N VAL A 196 -2.83 -4.17 -8.24
CA VAL A 196 -2.57 -5.34 -9.11
C VAL A 196 -3.04 -6.58 -8.38
N ILE A 197 -3.98 -7.30 -8.98
CA ILE A 197 -4.49 -8.59 -8.49
C ILE A 197 -4.01 -9.67 -9.45
N PRO A 198 -3.31 -10.70 -8.97
CA PRO A 198 -2.86 -11.78 -9.84
C PRO A 198 -4.06 -12.63 -10.29
N THR A 199 -4.26 -12.72 -11.60
CA THR A 199 -5.32 -13.53 -12.23
C THR A 199 -4.77 -14.70 -13.04
N ASP A 200 -3.47 -14.70 -13.34
CA ASP A 200 -2.79 -15.79 -14.04
C ASP A 200 -2.61 -17.00 -13.11
N LEU A 201 -3.20 -18.12 -13.47
CA LEU A 201 -3.16 -19.36 -12.66
C LEU A 201 -1.76 -19.97 -12.50
N ARG A 202 -0.76 -19.52 -13.26
CA ARG A 202 0.67 -19.88 -13.05
C ARG A 202 1.21 -19.24 -11.78
N ASN A 203 0.61 -18.12 -11.35
CA ASN A 203 0.96 -17.49 -10.10
C ASN A 203 0.37 -18.28 -8.92
N PRO A 204 1.18 -18.72 -7.95
CA PRO A 204 0.70 -19.43 -6.76
C PRO A 204 -0.34 -18.63 -5.94
N TRP A 205 -0.28 -17.29 -6.01
CA TRP A 205 -1.16 -16.35 -5.32
C TRP A 205 -2.34 -15.88 -6.17
N ALA A 206 -2.56 -16.50 -7.34
CA ALA A 206 -3.62 -16.11 -8.25
C ALA A 206 -4.99 -16.21 -7.58
N MET A 207 -5.84 -15.22 -7.86
CA MET A 207 -7.25 -15.25 -7.46
C MET A 207 -7.95 -16.45 -8.08
N ARG A 208 -8.49 -17.32 -7.24
CA ARG A 208 -9.23 -18.52 -7.66
C ARG A 208 -10.64 -18.47 -7.09
N LEU A 209 -11.60 -18.98 -7.85
CA LEU A 209 -12.99 -19.11 -7.41
C LEU A 209 -13.22 -20.54 -6.92
N PRO A 210 -13.23 -20.80 -5.61
CA PRO A 210 -13.37 -22.15 -5.07
C PRO A 210 -14.80 -22.69 -5.14
N PHE A 211 -15.79 -21.83 -5.45
CA PHE A 211 -17.21 -22.14 -5.40
C PHE A 211 -17.82 -22.55 -6.75
N THR A 212 -17.02 -22.64 -7.81
CA THR A 212 -17.51 -23.03 -9.13
C THR A 212 -16.60 -24.07 -9.77
N SER A 213 -17.22 -25.06 -10.43
CA SER A 213 -16.56 -25.99 -11.34
C SER A 213 -16.63 -25.54 -12.81
N LEU A 214 -17.37 -24.46 -13.09
CA LEU A 214 -17.47 -23.90 -14.44
C LEU A 214 -16.17 -23.21 -14.83
N PRO A 215 -15.76 -23.27 -16.09
CA PRO A 215 -14.70 -22.41 -16.61
C PRO A 215 -15.06 -20.94 -16.38
N TYR A 216 -14.06 -20.11 -16.10
CA TYR A 216 -14.26 -18.69 -15.92
C TYR A 216 -13.14 -17.86 -16.54
N SER A 217 -13.48 -16.63 -16.91
CA SER A 217 -12.53 -15.59 -17.32
C SER A 217 -12.62 -14.39 -16.38
N ILE A 218 -11.47 -13.75 -16.13
CA ILE A 218 -11.38 -12.58 -15.27
C ILE A 218 -10.80 -11.42 -16.08
N ASP A 219 -11.56 -10.34 -16.23
CA ASP A 219 -11.12 -9.09 -16.84
C ASP A 219 -11.20 -7.95 -15.82
N LEU A 220 -10.07 -7.57 -15.27
CA LEU A 220 -9.95 -6.45 -14.35
C LEU A 220 -9.47 -5.16 -15.05
N GLU A 221 -9.07 -5.24 -16.33
CA GLU A 221 -8.47 -4.12 -17.03
C GLU A 221 -9.51 -3.25 -17.76
N SER A 222 -10.47 -3.85 -18.43
CA SER A 222 -11.46 -3.12 -19.25
C SER A 222 -12.35 -2.16 -18.46
N GLY A 223 -12.52 -2.40 -17.16
CA GLY A 223 -13.31 -1.54 -16.29
C GLY A 223 -12.57 -0.32 -15.73
N LYS A 224 -11.25 -0.20 -15.95
CA LYS A 224 -10.47 0.94 -15.48
C LYS A 224 -10.84 2.22 -16.20
N PRO A 225 -10.91 3.37 -15.49
CA PRO A 225 -11.17 4.65 -16.13
C PRO A 225 -10.01 5.06 -17.04
N GLU A 226 -10.34 5.83 -18.08
CA GLU A 226 -9.34 6.39 -18.99
C GLU A 226 -8.36 7.30 -18.25
N LYS A 227 -7.10 7.31 -18.69
CA LYS A 227 -6.04 8.17 -18.15
C LYS A 227 -6.24 9.61 -18.63
N ARG A 228 -7.18 10.34 -18.03
CA ARG A 228 -7.52 11.74 -18.34
C ARG A 228 -7.55 12.56 -17.06
N LEU A 229 -7.26 13.86 -17.15
CA LEU A 229 -7.27 14.78 -16.00
C LEU A 229 -8.62 14.83 -15.27
N LYS A 230 -9.77 14.64 -15.96
CA LYS A 230 -11.08 14.54 -15.30
C LYS A 230 -11.16 13.40 -14.27
N ASN A 231 -10.30 12.39 -14.40
CA ASN A 231 -10.22 11.21 -13.54
C ASN A 231 -9.13 11.33 -12.49
N MET A 232 -8.49 12.51 -12.36
CA MET A 232 -7.47 12.79 -11.36
C MET A 232 -7.95 12.53 -9.94
N GLU A 233 -7.03 12.21 -9.06
CA GLU A 233 -7.25 12.07 -7.64
C GLU A 233 -6.65 13.26 -6.91
N TYR A 234 -7.30 13.70 -5.86
CA TYR A 234 -6.81 14.80 -5.03
C TYR A 234 -7.38 14.73 -3.63
N GLY A 235 -6.62 15.23 -2.70
CA GLY A 235 -7.03 15.24 -1.30
C GLY A 235 -6.07 15.99 -0.42
N GLY A 236 -6.37 15.99 0.86
CA GLY A 236 -5.55 16.62 1.88
C GLY A 236 -5.64 15.90 3.21
N ARG A 237 -4.63 16.13 4.03
CA ARG A 237 -4.49 15.63 5.40
C ARG A 237 -4.00 16.77 6.29
N ILE A 238 -4.56 16.87 7.48
CA ILE A 238 -4.05 17.74 8.55
C ILE A 238 -3.63 16.82 9.68
N SER A 239 -2.37 16.89 10.06
CA SER A 239 -1.78 16.11 11.15
C SER A 239 -1.37 17.04 12.29
N VAL A 240 -1.53 16.59 13.51
CA VAL A 240 -1.10 17.29 14.73
C VAL A 240 -0.25 16.33 15.53
N ASN A 241 1.03 16.67 15.69
CA ASN A 241 2.02 15.87 16.40
C ASN A 241 2.31 16.56 17.74
N LEU A 242 1.80 16.02 18.82
CA LEU A 242 2.01 16.52 20.17
C LEU A 242 2.89 15.54 20.97
N SER A 243 3.50 16.03 22.05
CA SER A 243 4.22 15.13 22.96
C SER A 243 3.22 14.08 23.54
N GLY A 244 3.34 12.83 23.06
CA GLY A 244 2.52 11.71 23.55
C GLY A 244 1.22 11.44 22.80
N VAL A 245 0.91 12.16 21.71
CA VAL A 245 -0.20 11.80 20.82
C VAL A 245 -0.02 12.40 19.44
N ASP A 246 -0.20 11.56 18.43
CA ASP A 246 -0.30 11.95 17.03
C ASP A 246 -1.75 11.74 16.58
N PHE A 247 -2.28 12.71 15.86
CA PHE A 247 -3.64 12.68 15.36
C PHE A 247 -3.71 13.28 13.97
N SER A 248 -4.54 12.71 13.08
CA SER A 248 -4.77 13.33 11.79
C SER A 248 -6.22 13.19 11.30
N LEU A 249 -6.58 14.12 10.42
CA LEU A 249 -7.82 14.11 9.63
C LEU A 249 -7.46 14.17 8.15
N SER A 250 -8.13 13.36 7.35
CA SER A 250 -7.87 13.26 5.93
C SER A 250 -9.15 13.21 5.11
N ALA A 251 -9.07 13.75 3.89
CA ALA A 251 -10.13 13.66 2.89
C ALA A 251 -9.49 13.42 1.52
N LEU A 252 -9.97 12.43 0.78
CA LEU A 252 -9.43 12.06 -0.52
C LEU A 252 -10.54 11.76 -1.51
N ARG A 253 -10.57 12.49 -2.63
CA ARG A 253 -11.40 12.15 -3.78
C ARG A 253 -10.60 11.23 -4.71
N THR A 254 -10.97 9.97 -4.76
CA THR A 254 -10.21 8.90 -5.39
C THR A 254 -11.12 7.91 -6.11
N TRP A 255 -10.57 6.79 -6.50
CA TRP A 255 -11.26 5.63 -7.05
C TRP A 255 -11.11 4.44 -6.12
N ASN A 256 -12.07 3.53 -6.11
CA ASN A 256 -11.83 2.22 -5.49
C ASN A 256 -10.55 1.62 -6.10
N LYS A 257 -9.49 1.46 -5.29
CA LYS A 257 -8.21 0.92 -5.78
C LYS A 257 -8.31 -0.57 -6.13
N LEU A 258 -9.11 -1.30 -5.37
CA LEU A 258 -9.53 -2.66 -5.71
C LEU A 258 -10.85 -2.58 -6.51
N PRO A 259 -11.01 -3.36 -7.57
CA PRO A 259 -12.26 -3.40 -8.33
C PRO A 259 -13.36 -4.08 -7.52
N ALA A 260 -14.57 -3.59 -7.63
CA ALA A 260 -15.75 -4.39 -7.31
C ALA A 260 -15.99 -5.38 -8.45
N LEU A 261 -16.30 -6.63 -8.10
CA LEU A 261 -16.46 -7.70 -9.08
C LEU A 261 -17.92 -7.82 -9.50
N ARG A 262 -18.13 -7.82 -10.80
CA ARG A 262 -19.40 -8.20 -11.43
C ARG A 262 -19.24 -9.58 -12.03
N MET A 263 -20.11 -10.51 -11.67
CA MET A 263 -20.11 -11.88 -12.16
C MET A 263 -21.34 -12.10 -13.04
N GLY A 264 -21.14 -12.66 -14.23
CA GLY A 264 -22.21 -13.00 -15.17
C GLY A 264 -21.93 -14.31 -15.86
N MET A 265 -23.00 -14.97 -16.32
CA MET A 265 -22.89 -16.16 -17.19
C MET A 265 -22.63 -15.70 -18.62
N THR A 266 -21.81 -16.45 -19.36
CA THR A 266 -21.74 -16.30 -20.82
C THR A 266 -23.08 -16.63 -21.47
N THR A 267 -23.31 -16.14 -22.70
CA THR A 267 -24.57 -16.30 -23.42
C THR A 267 -24.96 -17.77 -23.65
N ASP A 268 -23.96 -18.66 -23.74
CA ASP A 268 -24.14 -20.11 -23.88
C ASP A 268 -24.33 -20.85 -22.54
N GLY A 269 -24.26 -20.12 -21.41
CA GLY A 269 -24.41 -20.65 -20.07
C GLY A 269 -23.31 -21.62 -19.61
N LYS A 270 -22.18 -21.71 -20.33
CA LYS A 270 -21.13 -22.70 -20.07
C LYS A 270 -19.94 -22.18 -19.27
N SER A 271 -19.79 -20.87 -19.16
CA SER A 271 -18.71 -20.26 -18.43
C SER A 271 -19.15 -18.98 -17.71
N LEU A 272 -18.31 -18.52 -16.77
CA LEU A 272 -18.51 -17.30 -16.02
C LEU A 272 -17.56 -16.21 -16.52
N ASN A 273 -18.08 -14.98 -16.67
CA ASN A 273 -17.30 -13.80 -16.88
C ASN A 273 -17.27 -12.97 -15.59
N ILE A 274 -16.08 -12.56 -15.17
CA ILE A 274 -15.84 -11.73 -13.99
C ILE A 274 -15.20 -10.45 -14.46
N ASP A 275 -15.94 -9.36 -14.35
CA ASP A 275 -15.48 -8.04 -14.76
C ASP A 275 -15.14 -7.19 -13.54
N GLY A 276 -13.98 -6.55 -13.55
CA GLY A 276 -13.63 -5.53 -12.57
C GLY A 276 -14.33 -4.22 -12.85
N ARG A 277 -15.01 -3.65 -11.84
CA ARG A 277 -15.70 -2.35 -11.93
C ARG A 277 -15.06 -1.38 -10.96
N TYR A 278 -14.58 -0.26 -11.47
CA TYR A 278 -13.97 0.81 -10.70
C TYR A 278 -14.94 1.99 -10.62
N ARG A 279 -15.17 2.51 -9.43
CA ARG A 279 -16.05 3.65 -9.19
C ARG A 279 -15.30 4.75 -8.45
N ARG A 280 -15.73 5.97 -8.68
CA ARG A 280 -15.15 7.14 -8.01
C ARG A 280 -15.79 7.27 -6.63
N MET A 281 -14.96 7.38 -5.60
CA MET A 281 -15.42 7.50 -4.22
C MET A 281 -14.74 8.67 -3.50
N THR A 282 -15.26 9.03 -2.34
CA THR A 282 -14.61 9.93 -1.39
C THR A 282 -14.31 9.20 -0.10
N MET A 283 -13.08 9.24 0.35
CA MET A 283 -12.67 8.78 1.67
C MET A 283 -12.56 9.98 2.62
N LEU A 284 -13.18 9.88 3.79
CA LEU A 284 -12.99 10.76 4.93
C LEU A 284 -12.41 9.93 6.06
N GLY A 285 -11.23 10.28 6.53
CA GLY A 285 -10.47 9.49 7.48
C GLY A 285 -10.03 10.28 8.70
N ALA A 286 -9.90 9.58 9.82
CA ALA A 286 -9.19 10.04 11.00
C ALA A 286 -8.31 8.92 11.51
N ASP A 287 -7.12 9.25 11.97
CA ASP A 287 -6.19 8.32 12.60
C ASP A 287 -5.55 8.95 13.84
N CYS A 288 -5.15 8.08 14.77
CA CYS A 288 -4.52 8.49 16.02
C CYS A 288 -3.50 7.43 16.44
N SER A 289 -2.37 7.88 16.97
CA SER A 289 -1.36 7.04 17.61
C SER A 289 -1.05 7.59 19.00
N LEU A 290 -1.14 6.76 20.03
CA LEU A 290 -1.02 7.13 21.42
C LEU A 290 -0.02 6.20 22.13
N PRO A 291 1.25 6.59 22.29
CA PRO A 291 2.21 5.87 23.11
C PRO A 291 1.92 6.04 24.60
N ILE A 292 1.76 4.93 25.32
CA ILE A 292 1.52 4.88 26.78
C ILE A 292 2.47 3.88 27.40
N GLY A 293 3.59 4.35 27.95
CA GLY A 293 4.60 3.49 28.56
C GLY A 293 5.17 2.49 27.54
N GLN A 294 4.91 1.20 27.74
CA GLN A 294 5.35 0.13 26.84
C GLN A 294 4.34 -0.20 25.75
N PHE A 295 3.22 0.53 25.66
CA PHE A 295 2.19 0.29 24.68
C PHE A 295 2.08 1.45 23.70
N VAL A 296 1.74 1.14 22.45
CA VAL A 296 1.31 2.12 21.45
C VAL A 296 -0.09 1.72 21.00
N ILE A 297 -1.08 2.56 21.28
CA ILE A 297 -2.45 2.37 20.83
C ILE A 297 -2.60 3.12 19.51
N ARG A 298 -3.03 2.42 18.47
CA ARG A 298 -3.33 2.99 17.16
C ARG A 298 -4.80 2.82 16.84
N ALA A 299 -5.43 3.84 16.33
CA ALA A 299 -6.82 3.80 15.92
C ALA A 299 -6.99 4.48 14.57
N GLU A 300 -7.78 3.87 13.70
CA GLU A 300 -8.20 4.45 12.43
C GLU A 300 -9.70 4.33 12.25
N VAL A 301 -10.30 5.34 11.65
CA VAL A 301 -11.67 5.31 11.17
C VAL A 301 -11.72 5.93 9.77
N ALA A 302 -12.41 5.27 8.85
CA ALA A 302 -12.61 5.77 7.49
C ALA A 302 -14.06 5.60 7.06
N LYS A 303 -14.65 6.68 6.57
CA LYS A 303 -15.93 6.68 5.88
C LYS A 303 -15.69 6.77 4.39
N TYR A 304 -16.14 5.75 3.67
CA TYR A 304 -16.16 5.74 2.22
C TYR A 304 -17.54 6.13 1.72
N ILE A 305 -17.60 7.12 0.85
CA ILE A 305 -18.82 7.62 0.22
C ILE A 305 -18.78 7.17 -1.24
N ASP A 306 -19.85 6.54 -1.71
CA ASP A 306 -19.96 5.95 -3.06
C ASP A 306 -18.96 4.80 -3.31
N GLU A 307 -18.63 4.01 -2.29
CA GLU A 307 -17.78 2.83 -2.46
C GLU A 307 -18.48 1.75 -3.30
N ALA A 308 -17.78 1.24 -4.32
CA ALA A 308 -18.31 0.15 -5.13
C ALA A 308 -18.33 -1.17 -4.35
N GLN A 309 -19.46 -1.84 -4.36
CA GLN A 309 -19.67 -3.14 -3.70
C GLN A 309 -19.73 -4.25 -4.73
N ASN A 310 -19.19 -5.42 -4.38
CA ASN A 310 -19.30 -6.62 -5.21
C ASN A 310 -20.76 -6.94 -5.51
N ALA A 311 -21.05 -7.21 -6.77
CA ALA A 311 -22.40 -7.55 -7.20
C ALA A 311 -22.72 -9.03 -6.95
N ALA A 312 -23.98 -9.31 -6.68
CA ALA A 312 -24.50 -10.69 -6.78
C ALA A 312 -24.43 -11.17 -8.23
N MET A 313 -24.43 -12.50 -8.43
CA MET A 313 -24.37 -13.08 -9.78
C MET A 313 -25.51 -12.53 -10.65
N GLY A 314 -25.16 -12.03 -11.83
CA GLY A 314 -26.09 -11.43 -12.79
C GLY A 314 -26.52 -9.99 -12.47
N CYS A 315 -26.04 -9.40 -11.38
CA CYS A 315 -26.38 -8.03 -10.99
C CYS A 315 -25.26 -7.04 -11.36
N GLU A 316 -25.61 -5.77 -11.47
CA GLU A 316 -24.64 -4.68 -11.60
C GLU A 316 -24.07 -4.25 -10.26
N VAL A 317 -22.86 -3.68 -10.30
CA VAL A 317 -22.17 -3.14 -9.13
C VAL A 317 -22.89 -1.88 -8.64
N GLU A 318 -23.24 -1.86 -7.37
CA GLU A 318 -23.83 -0.72 -6.68
C GLU A 318 -22.77 0.06 -5.88
N CYS A 319 -23.01 1.35 -5.71
CA CYS A 319 -22.22 2.19 -4.81
C CYS A 319 -22.96 2.38 -3.49
N ARG A 320 -22.25 2.19 -2.38
CA ARG A 320 -22.81 2.37 -1.02
C ARG A 320 -21.81 3.12 -0.13
N ASN A 321 -22.34 3.73 0.91
CA ASN A 321 -21.50 4.30 1.94
C ASN A 321 -21.07 3.20 2.92
N ALA A 322 -19.79 3.17 3.26
CA ALA A 322 -19.24 2.25 4.26
C ALA A 322 -18.51 3.03 5.35
N LEU A 323 -18.55 2.52 6.57
CA LEU A 323 -17.77 3.01 7.70
C LEU A 323 -16.94 1.86 8.23
N ASN A 324 -15.63 2.04 8.24
CA ASN A 324 -14.67 1.07 8.76
C ASN A 324 -13.91 1.69 9.93
N ALA A 325 -13.63 0.90 10.95
CA ALA A 325 -12.84 1.30 12.09
C ALA A 325 -11.90 0.18 12.51
N LEU A 326 -10.72 0.56 13.00
CA LEU A 326 -9.68 -0.33 13.47
C LEU A 326 -9.08 0.22 14.76
N ILE A 327 -8.75 -0.66 15.70
CA ILE A 327 -7.93 -0.37 16.87
C ILE A 327 -6.85 -1.45 16.93
N GLY A 328 -5.61 -1.02 17.02
CA GLY A 328 -4.43 -1.85 17.22
C GLY A 328 -3.71 -1.48 18.51
N ILE A 329 -3.02 -2.43 19.11
CA ILE A 329 -2.19 -2.22 20.29
C ILE A 329 -0.87 -2.92 20.06
N ASP A 330 0.22 -2.16 20.05
CA ASP A 330 1.56 -2.69 20.02
C ASP A 330 2.12 -2.69 21.44
N TRP A 331 2.78 -3.76 21.84
CA TRP A 331 3.41 -3.90 23.13
C TRP A 331 4.92 -4.09 22.98
N TYR A 332 5.68 -3.23 23.64
CA TYR A 332 7.14 -3.21 23.65
C TYR A 332 7.66 -3.49 25.07
N PRO A 333 7.70 -4.76 25.51
CA PRO A 333 8.08 -5.10 26.91
C PRO A 333 9.56 -4.84 27.23
N GLY A 334 10.36 -4.46 26.27
CA GLY A 334 11.82 -4.32 26.38
C GLY A 334 12.55 -5.56 25.84
N ASN A 335 13.90 -5.51 25.82
CA ASN A 335 14.77 -6.59 25.32
C ASN A 335 14.46 -7.02 23.87
N ASP A 336 14.20 -6.06 22.98
CA ASP A 336 13.95 -6.26 21.53
C ASP A 336 12.70 -7.12 21.21
N TRP A 337 11.80 -7.31 22.17
CA TRP A 337 10.51 -7.94 21.95
C TRP A 337 9.46 -6.91 21.57
N ASN A 338 8.67 -7.24 20.55
CA ASN A 338 7.45 -6.51 20.21
C ASN A 338 6.32 -7.51 19.95
N ALA A 339 5.10 -7.10 20.21
CA ALA A 339 3.88 -7.85 19.90
C ALA A 339 2.78 -6.87 19.47
N SER A 340 2.14 -7.16 18.34
CA SER A 340 1.05 -6.38 17.77
C SER A 340 -0.20 -7.23 17.61
#